data_8a054181baa1c8871eb825c339bfb1a8
#
_entry.id   8a054181baa1c8871eb825c339bfb1a8
#
_cell.length_a   1.000
_cell.length_b   1.000
_cell.length_c   1.000
_cell.angle_alpha   90.00
_cell.angle_beta   90.00
_cell.angle_gamma   90.00
#
_symmetry.space_group_name_H-M   'P 1'
#
loop_
_entity.id
_entity.type
_entity.pdbx_description
1 polymer ?
#
loop_
_entity_poly.entity_id
_entity_poly.type
_entity_poly.pdbx_seq_one_letter_code
_entity_poly.pdbx_strand_id
1 'polypeptide(L)'
;MTFGNTKTGKTGTSTSEATETAQIKSVESLDKGNDMERGLKNRHVQFIAIGGTIGTGLFLGSGKSIALTGPSIILVYIGVGLIMFLLMRAIGEMMYSDPSQHTFINFITRYLGRGWGKFAGWTYWIVLILTGMTEITAVSTYFVTFFGTFGIDLNSWKWLIELCFLVALTGINLIAVKVFGEAEFWFSMIKITLIVGLIITAIVMLIIGFSYPATHIEGVDGTVSGATVSLTNITDGFQLAPNGWMNFFMSFQMVFFAYQLIEFVGVTVSETQNPREVLPKAVNELIMRILIFYVGALIAIMAIVPWRNFHENSDGSFGSPFIMVFKYAGLDWAAALVFFVVITAAASALNSLIYSAGRHLYQLASDSESPAMARLAEVSDHKVPAKAIVVSGCMILFSPIINAIPGISGAFVLFASAASAVVIFIYVLTMLAHHRYRQSSDFLPDGFVMPAWQVFDWIAVAFFVLVYVTLFLSTDTIGSAIAGLIWLVAFGGYCLLHERFQNRDLKEALQQ
;
A
#
# COMPACT_ATOMS: atom_id res chain seq x y z
N MET A 1 -45.23 51.49 53.47
CA MET A 1 -43.94 51.28 54.16
C MET A 1 -42.98 50.72 53.14
N THR A 2 -42.02 51.54 52.82
CA THR A 2 -40.87 51.43 51.92
C THR A 2 -39.85 50.42 52.37
N PHE A 3 -39.25 49.65 51.45
CA PHE A 3 -37.90 49.08 51.48
C PHE A 3 -37.69 48.30 50.18
N GLY A 4 -36.79 48.48 49.31
CA GLY A 4 -35.40 48.88 49.48
C GLY A 4 -34.67 47.97 48.48
N ASN A 5 -34.25 48.53 47.37
CA ASN A 5 -33.63 47.89 46.21
C ASN A 5 -32.12 47.73 46.48
N THR A 6 -31.60 46.55 46.49
CA THR A 6 -30.12 46.31 46.43
C THR A 6 -29.77 45.55 45.16
N LYS A 7 -29.15 46.27 44.23
CA LYS A 7 -28.41 45.72 43.06
C LYS A 7 -27.15 44.99 43.56
N THR A 8 -27.04 43.70 43.25
CA THR A 8 -25.76 42.97 43.29
C THR A 8 -25.35 42.63 41.86
N GLY A 9 -24.10 42.97 41.55
CA GLY A 9 -23.56 43.05 40.20
C GLY A 9 -23.41 41.69 39.52
N LYS A 10 -23.73 41.70 38.22
CA LYS A 10 -23.30 40.71 37.23
C LYS A 10 -21.96 41.16 36.65
N THR A 11 -20.88 40.52 37.11
CA THR A 11 -19.59 40.56 36.41
C THR A 11 -18.95 39.18 36.59
N GLY A 12 -19.14 38.33 35.60
CA GLY A 12 -18.57 36.99 35.60
C GLY A 12 -18.91 36.08 34.38
N THR A 13 -19.78 36.54 33.45
CA THR A 13 -20.23 35.68 32.35
C THR A 13 -19.72 36.06 30.95
N SER A 14 -19.01 37.17 30.79
CA SER A 14 -18.61 37.65 29.46
C SER A 14 -17.29 37.04 28.94
N THR A 15 -16.43 36.55 29.81
CA THR A 15 -15.11 35.98 29.42
C THR A 15 -15.22 34.51 29.01
N SER A 16 -16.14 33.75 29.61
CA SER A 16 -16.38 32.35 29.23
C SER A 16 -17.05 32.22 27.87
N GLU A 17 -18.10 33.02 27.61
CA GLU A 17 -18.81 33.04 26.31
C GLU A 17 -17.91 33.58 25.17
N ALA A 18 -17.05 34.54 25.42
CA ALA A 18 -16.10 35.03 24.42
C ALA A 18 -15.01 34.01 24.07
N THR A 19 -14.56 33.20 25.05
CA THR A 19 -13.58 32.14 24.83
C THR A 19 -14.19 30.93 24.12
N GLU A 20 -15.44 30.59 24.47
CA GLU A 20 -16.19 29.51 23.81
C GLU A 20 -16.56 29.89 22.36
N THR A 21 -16.96 31.15 22.14
CA THR A 21 -17.24 31.68 20.79
C THR A 21 -15.97 31.81 19.93
N ALA A 22 -14.81 32.11 20.54
CA ALA A 22 -13.52 32.13 19.86
C ALA A 22 -13.03 30.71 19.53
N GLN A 23 -13.26 29.72 20.42
CA GLN A 23 -12.99 28.31 20.15
C GLN A 23 -13.92 27.74 19.06
N ILE A 24 -15.21 28.05 19.10
CA ILE A 24 -16.16 27.64 18.05
C ILE A 24 -15.81 28.28 16.70
N LYS A 25 -15.43 29.56 16.67
CA LYS A 25 -14.96 30.22 15.45
C LYS A 25 -13.60 29.69 14.96
N SER A 26 -12.71 29.25 15.84
CA SER A 26 -11.45 28.59 15.46
C SER A 26 -11.70 27.18 14.90
N VAL A 27 -12.67 26.45 15.44
CA VAL A 27 -13.10 25.14 14.91
C VAL A 27 -13.82 25.32 13.57
N GLU A 28 -14.71 26.32 13.43
CA GLU A 28 -15.35 26.65 12.14
C GLU A 28 -14.37 27.20 11.09
N SER A 29 -13.30 27.88 11.49
CA SER A 29 -12.25 28.31 10.56
C SER A 29 -11.33 27.18 10.12
N LEU A 30 -11.16 26.14 10.94
CA LEU A 30 -10.47 24.91 10.58
C LEU A 30 -11.29 24.04 9.61
N ASP A 31 -12.63 24.12 9.68
CA ASP A 31 -13.53 23.39 8.76
C ASP A 31 -13.63 24.08 7.37
N LYS A 32 -13.32 25.36 7.26
CA LYS A 32 -13.29 26.10 5.98
C LYS A 32 -12.08 25.78 5.08
N GLY A 33 -11.10 25.02 5.56
CA GLY A 33 -9.93 24.56 4.79
C GLY A 33 -10.13 23.28 4.00
N ASN A 34 -11.27 22.61 4.12
CA ASN A 34 -11.49 21.28 3.54
C ASN A 34 -12.51 21.30 2.40
N ASP A 35 -12.28 22.15 1.39
CA ASP A 35 -13.10 22.27 0.18
C ASP A 35 -12.90 21.11 -0.84
N MET A 36 -12.25 20.01 -0.42
CA MET A 36 -12.11 18.82 -1.26
C MET A 36 -13.43 18.05 -1.34
N GLU A 37 -13.87 17.72 -2.54
CA GLU A 37 -15.14 17.03 -2.78
C GLU A 37 -15.12 15.60 -2.20
N ARG A 38 -16.05 15.29 -1.29
CA ARG A 38 -16.35 13.92 -0.83
C ARG A 38 -17.25 13.24 -1.87
N GLY A 39 -16.68 12.83 -3.00
CA GLY A 39 -17.43 12.33 -4.16
C GLY A 39 -17.57 10.81 -4.23
N LEU A 40 -16.97 10.04 -3.31
CA LEU A 40 -16.97 8.58 -3.36
C LEU A 40 -18.26 7.99 -2.78
N LYS A 41 -18.90 7.07 -3.52
CA LYS A 41 -20.04 6.28 -3.06
C LYS A 41 -19.55 5.05 -2.28
N ASN A 42 -20.39 4.47 -1.40
CA ASN A 42 -20.04 3.25 -0.64
C ASN A 42 -19.52 2.11 -1.54
N ARG A 43 -20.07 1.90 -2.74
CA ARG A 43 -19.58 0.90 -3.70
C ARG A 43 -18.13 1.18 -4.12
N HIS A 44 -17.77 2.46 -4.37
CA HIS A 44 -16.42 2.85 -4.76
C HIS A 44 -15.43 2.52 -3.64
N VAL A 45 -15.77 2.90 -2.40
CA VAL A 45 -14.94 2.63 -1.21
C VAL A 45 -14.69 1.14 -1.00
N GLN A 46 -15.72 0.30 -1.11
CA GLN A 46 -15.58 -1.15 -0.95
C GLN A 46 -14.67 -1.76 -2.03
N PHE A 47 -14.86 -1.37 -3.29
CA PHE A 47 -14.06 -1.91 -4.39
C PHE A 47 -12.64 -1.33 -4.44
N ILE A 48 -12.45 -0.06 -4.08
CA ILE A 48 -11.11 0.52 -3.88
C ILE A 48 -10.37 -0.22 -2.76
N ALA A 49 -11.07 -0.51 -1.65
CA ALA A 49 -10.50 -1.27 -0.54
C ALA A 49 -10.09 -2.71 -0.93
N ILE A 50 -10.84 -3.36 -1.84
CA ILE A 50 -10.50 -4.71 -2.33
C ILE A 50 -9.43 -4.64 -3.43
N GLY A 51 -9.67 -3.82 -4.45
CA GLY A 51 -8.84 -3.77 -5.64
C GLY A 51 -7.57 -2.97 -5.47
N GLY A 52 -7.56 -1.95 -4.61
CA GLY A 52 -6.38 -1.13 -4.34
C GLY A 52 -5.26 -1.89 -3.62
N THR A 53 -5.61 -2.96 -2.88
CA THR A 53 -4.62 -3.82 -2.21
C THR A 53 -4.08 -4.94 -3.10
N ILE A 54 -4.78 -5.29 -4.19
CA ILE A 54 -4.34 -6.31 -5.15
C ILE A 54 -3.56 -5.61 -6.26
N GLY A 55 -2.25 -5.54 -6.11
CA GLY A 55 -1.31 -4.95 -7.06
C GLY A 55 -0.37 -5.97 -7.70
N THR A 56 0.68 -5.45 -8.30
CA THR A 56 1.73 -6.25 -8.98
C THR A 56 2.50 -7.17 -8.05
N GLY A 57 2.49 -6.93 -6.74
CA GLY A 57 3.09 -7.82 -5.74
C GLY A 57 2.53 -9.25 -5.80
N LEU A 58 1.22 -9.42 -6.06
CA LEU A 58 0.63 -10.74 -6.28
C LEU A 58 0.86 -11.22 -7.73
N PHE A 59 0.61 -10.37 -8.72
CA PHE A 59 0.64 -10.79 -10.13
C PHE A 59 2.06 -11.09 -10.66
N LEU A 60 3.06 -10.34 -10.21
CA LEU A 60 4.46 -10.48 -10.63
C LEU A 60 5.35 -11.00 -9.49
N GLY A 61 5.24 -10.40 -8.32
CA GLY A 61 6.09 -10.73 -7.17
C GLY A 61 5.92 -12.15 -6.65
N SER A 62 4.75 -12.79 -6.85
CA SER A 62 4.52 -14.17 -6.44
C SER A 62 5.40 -15.17 -7.22
N GLY A 63 5.77 -14.89 -8.48
CA GLY A 63 6.70 -15.72 -9.23
C GLY A 63 8.05 -15.87 -8.55
N LYS A 64 8.67 -14.75 -8.15
CA LYS A 64 9.93 -14.75 -7.37
C LYS A 64 9.76 -15.49 -6.04
N SER A 65 8.67 -15.23 -5.34
CA SER A 65 8.42 -15.84 -4.03
C SER A 65 8.24 -17.36 -4.11
N ILE A 66 7.52 -17.86 -5.13
CA ILE A 66 7.36 -19.30 -5.39
C ILE A 66 8.72 -19.94 -5.73
N ALA A 67 9.52 -19.30 -6.58
CA ALA A 67 10.85 -19.79 -6.94
C ALA A 67 11.77 -19.95 -5.70
N LEU A 68 11.69 -19.03 -4.74
CA LEU A 68 12.50 -19.04 -3.52
C LEU A 68 12.06 -20.14 -2.53
N THR A 69 10.76 -20.31 -2.30
CA THR A 69 10.26 -21.14 -1.20
C THR A 69 9.46 -22.36 -1.63
N GLY A 70 9.12 -22.49 -2.91
CA GLY A 70 8.22 -23.56 -3.35
C GLY A 70 6.84 -23.48 -2.66
N PRO A 71 6.23 -24.65 -2.33
CA PRO A 71 4.88 -24.69 -1.76
C PRO A 71 4.71 -24.02 -0.39
N SER A 72 5.80 -23.84 0.37
CA SER A 72 5.74 -23.19 1.68
C SER A 72 5.39 -21.69 1.58
N ILE A 73 5.41 -21.11 0.39
CA ILE A 73 4.95 -19.74 0.12
C ILE A 73 3.52 -19.50 0.62
N ILE A 74 2.65 -20.52 0.59
CA ILE A 74 1.29 -20.44 1.13
C ILE A 74 1.33 -20.06 2.61
N LEU A 75 2.21 -20.70 3.39
CA LEU A 75 2.37 -20.42 4.82
C LEU A 75 2.95 -19.02 5.04
N VAL A 76 3.88 -18.58 4.20
CA VAL A 76 4.43 -17.22 4.27
C VAL A 76 3.33 -16.18 4.01
N TYR A 77 2.48 -16.37 2.99
CA TYR A 77 1.37 -15.47 2.72
C TYR A 77 0.34 -15.44 3.88
N ILE A 78 0.03 -16.60 4.48
CA ILE A 78 -0.85 -16.66 5.65
C ILE A 78 -0.21 -15.90 6.82
N GLY A 79 1.06 -16.16 7.12
CA GLY A 79 1.76 -15.53 8.24
C GLY A 79 1.87 -14.02 8.10
N VAL A 80 2.33 -13.53 6.94
CA VAL A 80 2.39 -12.09 6.64
C VAL A 80 1.00 -11.48 6.69
N GLY A 81 0.01 -12.12 6.06
CA GLY A 81 -1.37 -11.65 6.04
C GLY A 81 -1.99 -11.50 7.44
N LEU A 82 -1.70 -12.43 8.36
CA LEU A 82 -2.16 -12.34 9.75
C LEU A 82 -1.51 -11.14 10.47
N ILE A 83 -0.23 -10.88 10.26
CA ILE A 83 0.42 -9.71 10.87
C ILE A 83 -0.12 -8.40 10.27
N MET A 84 -0.35 -8.36 8.96
CA MET A 84 -0.95 -7.18 8.32
C MET A 84 -2.40 -6.96 8.79
N PHE A 85 -3.13 -8.04 9.09
CA PHE A 85 -4.44 -7.94 9.74
C PHE A 85 -4.33 -7.34 11.15
N LEU A 86 -3.32 -7.71 11.96
CA LEU A 86 -3.09 -7.10 13.27
C LEU A 86 -2.77 -5.61 13.13
N LEU A 87 -1.95 -5.22 12.16
CA LEU A 87 -1.70 -3.80 11.85
C LEU A 87 -3.00 -3.06 11.53
N MET A 88 -3.83 -3.64 10.65
CA MET A 88 -5.12 -3.03 10.30
C MET A 88 -6.10 -2.98 11.46
N ARG A 89 -6.02 -3.94 12.37
CA ARG A 89 -6.79 -3.96 13.62
C ARG A 89 -6.40 -2.79 14.51
N ALA A 90 -5.08 -2.55 14.67
CA ALA A 90 -4.54 -1.44 15.46
C ALA A 90 -4.90 -0.07 14.84
N ILE A 91 -4.72 0.10 13.53
CA ILE A 91 -5.13 1.30 12.80
C ILE A 91 -6.64 1.53 12.95
N GLY A 92 -7.43 0.48 12.72
CA GLY A 92 -8.88 0.53 12.81
C GLY A 92 -9.38 0.90 14.20
N GLU A 93 -8.75 0.40 15.26
CA GLU A 93 -9.09 0.74 16.64
C GLU A 93 -8.86 2.23 16.92
N MET A 94 -7.69 2.75 16.56
CA MET A 94 -7.37 4.17 16.73
C MET A 94 -8.30 5.07 15.91
N MET A 95 -8.55 4.75 14.64
CA MET A 95 -9.46 5.52 13.77
C MET A 95 -10.92 5.42 14.19
N TYR A 96 -11.34 4.32 14.83
CA TYR A 96 -12.67 4.19 15.41
C TYR A 96 -12.86 5.13 16.61
N SER A 97 -11.81 5.32 17.42
CA SER A 97 -11.86 6.22 18.56
C SER A 97 -12.04 7.67 18.15
N ASP A 98 -11.32 8.11 17.12
CA ASP A 98 -11.38 9.47 16.58
C ASP A 98 -11.51 9.47 15.04
N PRO A 99 -12.72 9.34 14.49
CA PRO A 99 -12.95 9.32 13.04
C PRO A 99 -12.71 10.67 12.34
N SER A 100 -12.47 11.74 13.08
CA SER A 100 -12.13 13.06 12.51
C SER A 100 -10.72 13.08 11.92
N GLN A 101 -9.87 12.12 12.31
CA GLN A 101 -8.53 11.99 11.76
C GLN A 101 -8.58 11.34 10.37
N HIS A 102 -8.13 12.09 9.36
CA HIS A 102 -8.16 11.65 7.96
C HIS A 102 -7.03 10.66 7.61
N THR A 103 -6.04 10.50 8.50
CA THR A 103 -4.89 9.59 8.30
C THR A 103 -4.45 8.97 9.62
N PHE A 104 -4.03 7.70 9.55
CA PHE A 104 -3.49 6.99 10.71
C PHE A 104 -2.17 7.62 11.23
N ILE A 105 -1.47 8.40 10.41
CA ILE A 105 -0.23 9.10 10.78
C ILE A 105 -0.46 10.14 11.88
N ASN A 106 -1.65 10.73 11.96
CA ASN A 106 -1.98 11.68 13.02
C ASN A 106 -1.94 11.03 14.42
N PHE A 107 -2.22 9.74 14.51
CA PHE A 107 -2.07 9.01 15.77
C PHE A 107 -0.60 8.79 16.15
N ILE A 108 0.31 8.66 15.16
CA ILE A 108 1.75 8.66 15.44
C ILE A 108 2.17 10.01 16.03
N THR A 109 1.71 11.11 15.46
CA THR A 109 1.95 12.46 15.99
C THR A 109 1.42 12.61 17.41
N ARG A 110 0.18 12.16 17.66
CA ARG A 110 -0.52 12.31 18.94
C ARG A 110 0.13 11.51 20.06
N TYR A 111 0.53 10.25 19.80
CA TYR A 111 1.01 9.35 20.84
C TYR A 111 2.54 9.22 20.93
N LEU A 112 3.27 9.54 19.85
CA LEU A 112 4.74 9.45 19.84
C LEU A 112 5.45 10.81 19.73
N GLY A 113 4.72 11.88 19.43
CA GLY A 113 5.25 13.25 19.31
C GLY A 113 5.33 13.75 17.87
N ARG A 114 5.48 15.08 17.74
CA ARG A 114 5.49 15.79 16.45
C ARG A 114 6.66 15.38 15.55
N GLY A 115 7.83 15.09 16.11
CA GLY A 115 9.02 14.67 15.34
C GLY A 115 8.78 13.34 14.63
N TRP A 116 8.23 12.33 15.32
CA TRP A 116 7.87 11.06 14.72
C TRP A 116 6.72 11.20 13.74
N GLY A 117 5.74 12.06 14.02
CA GLY A 117 4.66 12.35 13.08
C GLY A 117 5.15 12.97 11.78
N LYS A 118 6.06 13.98 11.87
CA LYS A 118 6.70 14.61 10.71
C LYS A 118 7.52 13.59 9.90
N PHE A 119 8.30 12.76 10.59
CA PHE A 119 9.05 11.68 9.95
C PHE A 119 8.12 10.71 9.21
N ALA A 120 7.07 10.23 9.88
CA ALA A 120 6.13 9.27 9.30
C ALA A 120 5.38 9.88 8.10
N GLY A 121 4.94 11.13 8.17
CA GLY A 121 4.24 11.81 7.09
C GLY A 121 5.07 11.92 5.82
N TRP A 122 6.28 12.44 5.89
CA TRP A 122 7.17 12.53 4.72
C TRP A 122 7.61 11.17 4.21
N THR A 123 7.88 10.23 5.11
CA THR A 123 8.25 8.85 4.73
C THR A 123 7.10 8.16 4.01
N TYR A 124 5.86 8.36 4.44
CA TYR A 124 4.71 7.77 3.77
C TYR A 124 4.51 8.32 2.34
N TRP A 125 4.74 9.62 2.13
CA TRP A 125 4.74 10.16 0.77
C TRP A 125 5.81 9.52 -0.11
N ILE A 126 7.02 9.31 0.41
CA ILE A 126 8.09 8.59 -0.31
C ILE A 126 7.68 7.14 -0.61
N VAL A 127 7.01 6.45 0.33
CA VAL A 127 6.46 5.10 0.09
C VAL A 127 5.52 5.10 -1.09
N LEU A 128 4.59 6.05 -1.17
CA LEU A 128 3.64 6.17 -2.27
C LEU A 128 4.34 6.39 -3.61
N ILE A 129 5.39 7.21 -3.65
CA ILE A 129 6.20 7.45 -4.85
C ILE A 129 6.97 6.19 -5.26
N LEU A 130 7.69 5.53 -4.34
CA LEU A 130 8.47 4.32 -4.62
C LEU A 130 7.57 3.16 -5.09
N THR A 131 6.39 3.01 -4.47
CA THR A 131 5.41 2.02 -4.91
C THR A 131 4.85 2.40 -6.30
N GLY A 132 4.62 3.70 -6.57
CA GLY A 132 4.26 4.17 -7.91
C GLY A 132 5.32 3.86 -8.97
N MET A 133 6.61 3.98 -8.63
CA MET A 133 7.72 3.57 -9.51
C MET A 133 7.70 2.05 -9.75
N THR A 134 7.36 1.25 -8.74
CA THR A 134 7.22 -0.21 -8.88
C THR A 134 6.09 -0.56 -9.84
N GLU A 135 4.92 0.05 -9.67
CA GLU A 135 3.73 -0.22 -10.49
C GLU A 135 3.93 0.19 -11.95
N ILE A 136 4.54 1.35 -12.22
CA ILE A 136 4.79 1.79 -13.60
C ILE A 136 5.83 0.90 -14.31
N THR A 137 6.83 0.43 -13.58
CA THR A 137 7.81 -0.55 -14.10
C THR A 137 7.13 -1.87 -14.46
N ALA A 138 6.16 -2.32 -13.66
CA ALA A 138 5.38 -3.51 -13.97
C ALA A 138 4.48 -3.30 -15.19
N VAL A 139 3.77 -2.15 -15.29
CA VAL A 139 2.98 -1.80 -16.48
C VAL A 139 3.81 -1.93 -17.75
N SER A 140 4.99 -1.32 -17.80
CA SER A 140 5.86 -1.35 -18.97
C SER A 140 6.37 -2.76 -19.27
N THR A 141 6.74 -3.52 -18.23
CA THR A 141 7.21 -4.90 -18.39
C THR A 141 6.13 -5.78 -19.01
N TYR A 142 4.91 -5.76 -18.48
CA TYR A 142 3.80 -6.54 -19.04
C TYR A 142 3.40 -6.07 -20.43
N PHE A 143 3.44 -4.77 -20.70
CA PHE A 143 3.13 -4.22 -22.01
C PHE A 143 4.13 -4.69 -23.08
N VAL A 144 5.43 -4.62 -22.79
CA VAL A 144 6.49 -5.11 -23.67
C VAL A 144 6.36 -6.60 -23.92
N THR A 145 6.16 -7.40 -22.84
CA THR A 145 5.98 -8.84 -22.96
C THR A 145 4.75 -9.19 -23.78
N PHE A 146 3.63 -8.47 -23.61
CA PHE A 146 2.42 -8.68 -24.41
C PHE A 146 2.67 -8.49 -25.90
N PHE A 147 3.34 -7.39 -26.31
CA PHE A 147 3.66 -7.16 -27.72
C PHE A 147 4.72 -8.13 -28.25
N GLY A 148 5.59 -8.64 -27.35
CA GLY A 148 6.54 -9.73 -27.66
C GLY A 148 5.82 -11.00 -28.14
N THR A 149 4.63 -11.30 -27.61
CA THR A 149 3.81 -12.46 -28.09
C THR A 149 3.43 -12.36 -29.57
N PHE A 150 3.41 -11.16 -30.13
CA PHE A 150 3.16 -10.88 -31.55
C PHE A 150 4.45 -10.69 -32.36
N GLY A 151 5.63 -10.97 -31.78
CA GLY A 151 6.94 -10.77 -32.43
C GLY A 151 7.37 -9.30 -32.51
N ILE A 152 6.76 -8.41 -31.74
CA ILE A 152 7.10 -6.97 -31.72
C ILE A 152 7.98 -6.69 -30.52
N ASP A 153 9.27 -6.43 -30.73
CA ASP A 153 10.20 -6.04 -29.69
C ASP A 153 10.09 -4.55 -29.34
N LEU A 154 9.61 -4.25 -28.14
CA LEU A 154 9.46 -2.91 -27.60
C LEU A 154 10.41 -2.62 -26.42
N ASN A 155 11.40 -3.47 -26.15
CA ASN A 155 12.30 -3.31 -25.00
C ASN A 155 12.99 -1.94 -25.00
N SER A 156 13.47 -1.47 -26.14
CA SER A 156 14.12 -0.14 -26.28
C SER A 156 13.17 1.03 -26.02
N TRP A 157 11.85 0.80 -26.08
CA TRP A 157 10.81 1.81 -25.90
C TRP A 157 10.13 1.76 -24.53
N LYS A 158 10.61 0.90 -23.63
CA LYS A 158 10.02 0.69 -22.30
C LYS A 158 9.85 2.00 -21.52
N TRP A 159 10.87 2.86 -21.53
CA TRP A 159 10.83 4.16 -20.89
C TRP A 159 9.74 5.10 -21.45
N LEU A 160 9.48 5.04 -22.76
CA LEU A 160 8.45 5.85 -23.40
C LEU A 160 7.05 5.34 -23.03
N ILE A 161 6.87 4.02 -22.95
CA ILE A 161 5.62 3.40 -22.48
C ILE A 161 5.32 3.86 -21.06
N GLU A 162 6.30 3.82 -20.16
CA GLU A 162 6.16 4.33 -18.78
C GLU A 162 5.75 5.80 -18.77
N LEU A 163 6.43 6.63 -19.55
CA LEU A 163 6.11 8.06 -19.66
C LEU A 163 4.68 8.30 -20.14
N CYS A 164 4.24 7.59 -21.18
CA CYS A 164 2.87 7.73 -21.71
C CYS A 164 1.81 7.36 -20.67
N PHE A 165 1.96 6.22 -19.99
CA PHE A 165 1.04 5.81 -18.93
C PHE A 165 1.03 6.81 -17.76
N LEU A 166 2.20 7.27 -17.33
CA LEU A 166 2.31 8.22 -16.22
C LEU A 166 1.65 9.56 -16.53
N VAL A 167 1.87 10.10 -17.75
CA VAL A 167 1.24 11.36 -18.19
C VAL A 167 -0.28 11.18 -18.29
N ALA A 168 -0.76 10.07 -18.87
CA ALA A 168 -2.18 9.80 -19.01
C ALA A 168 -2.86 9.68 -17.62
N LEU A 169 -2.30 8.90 -16.70
CA LEU A 169 -2.87 8.69 -15.37
C LEU A 169 -2.78 9.94 -14.49
N THR A 170 -1.68 10.70 -14.56
CA THR A 170 -1.57 12.00 -13.90
C THR A 170 -2.63 12.96 -14.44
N GLY A 171 -2.83 12.99 -15.75
CA GLY A 171 -3.88 13.80 -16.39
C GLY A 171 -5.29 13.43 -15.91
N ILE A 172 -5.61 12.14 -15.78
CA ILE A 172 -6.90 11.67 -15.23
C ILE A 172 -7.11 12.19 -13.82
N ASN A 173 -6.07 12.16 -12.98
CA ASN A 173 -6.15 12.64 -11.59
C ASN A 173 -6.35 14.16 -11.45
N LEU A 174 -6.08 14.93 -12.52
CA LEU A 174 -6.31 16.38 -12.52
C LEU A 174 -7.76 16.77 -12.88
N ILE A 175 -8.58 15.83 -13.40
CA ILE A 175 -9.92 16.14 -13.92
C ILE A 175 -10.95 16.20 -12.80
N ALA A 176 -11.24 15.09 -12.10
CA ALA A 176 -12.20 15.04 -11.00
C ALA A 176 -12.12 13.75 -10.18
N VAL A 177 -12.41 13.84 -8.89
CA VAL A 177 -12.45 12.70 -7.94
C VAL A 177 -13.49 11.64 -8.34
N LYS A 178 -14.61 12.04 -8.91
CA LYS A 178 -15.68 11.12 -9.34
C LYS A 178 -15.23 10.21 -10.49
N VAL A 179 -14.45 10.73 -11.43
CA VAL A 179 -13.90 9.96 -12.56
C VAL A 179 -12.91 8.91 -12.03
N PHE A 180 -12.06 9.30 -11.08
CA PHE A 180 -11.17 8.38 -10.37
C PHE A 180 -11.94 7.22 -9.73
N GLY A 181 -13.00 7.49 -8.95
CA GLY A 181 -13.78 6.46 -8.26
C GLY A 181 -14.45 5.45 -9.19
N GLU A 182 -15.03 5.91 -10.32
CA GLU A 182 -15.64 5.01 -11.30
C GLU A 182 -14.58 4.18 -12.05
N ALA A 183 -13.45 4.77 -12.42
CA ALA A 183 -12.37 4.03 -13.06
C ALA A 183 -11.83 2.91 -12.14
N GLU A 184 -11.58 3.23 -10.87
CA GLU A 184 -11.06 2.29 -9.88
C GLU A 184 -12.05 1.16 -9.57
N PHE A 185 -13.35 1.45 -9.55
CA PHE A 185 -14.39 0.42 -9.43
C PHE A 185 -14.29 -0.62 -10.56
N TRP A 186 -14.23 -0.19 -11.82
CA TRP A 186 -14.14 -1.09 -12.96
C TRP A 186 -12.82 -1.87 -13.01
N PHE A 187 -11.71 -1.22 -12.71
CA PHE A 187 -10.42 -1.89 -12.63
C PHE A 187 -10.40 -2.94 -11.51
N SER A 188 -11.00 -2.67 -10.37
CA SER A 188 -11.11 -3.63 -9.27
C SER A 188 -11.97 -4.84 -9.65
N MET A 189 -13.09 -4.62 -10.34
CA MET A 189 -13.94 -5.70 -10.86
C MET A 189 -13.18 -6.62 -11.81
N ILE A 190 -12.39 -6.06 -12.71
CA ILE A 190 -11.58 -6.81 -13.67
C ILE A 190 -10.56 -7.70 -12.95
N LYS A 191 -9.84 -7.15 -11.94
CA LYS A 191 -8.87 -7.91 -11.12
C LYS A 191 -9.51 -9.08 -10.39
N ILE A 192 -10.63 -8.84 -9.71
CA ILE A 192 -11.37 -9.85 -8.97
C ILE A 192 -11.85 -10.96 -9.91
N THR A 193 -12.41 -10.59 -11.08
CA THR A 193 -12.88 -11.54 -12.08
C THR A 193 -11.75 -12.44 -12.59
N LEU A 194 -10.55 -11.88 -12.81
CA LEU A 194 -9.39 -12.68 -13.21
C LEU A 194 -9.00 -13.70 -12.15
N ILE A 195 -8.90 -13.31 -10.88
CA ILE A 195 -8.49 -14.22 -9.81
C ILE A 195 -9.54 -15.33 -9.61
N VAL A 196 -10.81 -14.96 -9.59
CA VAL A 196 -11.91 -15.96 -9.50
C VAL A 196 -11.89 -16.88 -10.71
N GLY A 197 -11.70 -16.35 -11.91
CA GLY A 197 -11.58 -17.14 -13.14
C GLY A 197 -10.39 -18.10 -13.09
N LEU A 198 -9.24 -17.68 -12.57
CA LEU A 198 -8.09 -18.54 -12.36
C LEU A 198 -8.39 -19.69 -11.39
N ILE A 199 -9.05 -19.40 -10.25
CA ILE A 199 -9.42 -20.42 -9.27
C ILE A 199 -10.42 -21.43 -9.88
N ILE A 200 -11.42 -20.95 -10.62
CA ILE A 200 -12.39 -21.81 -11.32
C ILE A 200 -11.67 -22.68 -12.37
N THR A 201 -10.76 -22.09 -13.15
CA THR A 201 -9.96 -22.85 -14.14
C THR A 201 -9.17 -23.96 -13.47
N ALA A 202 -8.50 -23.68 -12.34
CA ALA A 202 -7.77 -24.69 -11.59
C ALA A 202 -8.68 -25.83 -11.10
N ILE A 203 -9.85 -25.49 -10.56
CA ILE A 203 -10.83 -26.50 -10.08
C ILE A 203 -11.30 -27.38 -11.24
N VAL A 204 -11.63 -26.79 -12.38
CA VAL A 204 -12.05 -27.55 -13.57
C VAL A 204 -10.93 -28.48 -14.04
N MET A 205 -9.71 -27.98 -14.18
CA MET A 205 -8.55 -28.75 -14.61
C MET A 205 -8.22 -29.89 -13.63
N LEU A 206 -8.39 -29.68 -12.31
CA LEU A 206 -8.25 -30.71 -11.29
C LEU A 206 -9.29 -31.82 -11.45
N ILE A 207 -10.56 -31.46 -11.67
CA ILE A 207 -11.67 -32.42 -11.79
C ILE A 207 -11.50 -33.31 -13.04
N ILE A 208 -11.04 -32.73 -14.15
CA ILE A 208 -10.86 -33.49 -15.40
C ILE A 208 -9.52 -34.23 -15.49
N GLY A 209 -8.63 -34.05 -14.48
CA GLY A 209 -7.29 -34.67 -14.51
C GLY A 209 -6.44 -34.18 -15.67
N PHE A 210 -6.49 -32.90 -15.99
CA PHE A 210 -5.84 -32.29 -17.14
C PHE A 210 -4.31 -32.44 -17.08
N SER A 211 -3.70 -32.86 -18.19
CA SER A 211 -2.24 -32.96 -18.34
C SER A 211 -1.80 -32.17 -19.56
N TYR A 212 -0.65 -31.49 -19.45
CA TYR A 212 -0.08 -30.69 -20.52
C TYR A 212 1.39 -31.03 -20.76
N PRO A 213 1.87 -30.93 -22.02
CA PRO A 213 3.27 -31.19 -22.37
C PRO A 213 4.17 -30.02 -21.95
N ALA A 214 5.48 -30.24 -22.04
CA ALA A 214 6.46 -29.17 -21.96
C ALA A 214 6.22 -28.13 -23.06
N THR A 215 6.28 -26.86 -22.71
CA THR A 215 5.96 -25.76 -23.64
C THR A 215 6.86 -24.53 -23.37
N HIS A 216 6.90 -23.62 -24.34
CA HIS A 216 7.52 -22.30 -24.17
C HIS A 216 6.46 -21.29 -23.77
N ILE A 217 6.81 -20.40 -22.80
CA ILE A 217 5.93 -19.34 -22.30
C ILE A 217 6.67 -18.01 -22.40
N GLU A 218 6.05 -17.01 -23.06
CA GLU A 218 6.59 -15.67 -23.13
C GLU A 218 6.82 -15.08 -21.74
N GLY A 219 7.97 -14.43 -21.57
CA GLY A 219 8.41 -13.87 -20.29
C GLY A 219 8.97 -14.92 -19.32
N VAL A 220 9.25 -16.14 -19.80
CA VAL A 220 9.97 -17.19 -19.07
C VAL A 220 11.07 -17.76 -19.97
N ASP A 221 12.31 -17.75 -19.50
CA ASP A 221 13.44 -18.30 -20.26
C ASP A 221 13.35 -19.83 -20.38
N GLY A 222 13.63 -20.33 -21.57
CA GLY A 222 13.68 -21.76 -21.84
C GLY A 222 12.30 -22.41 -21.99
N THR A 223 12.27 -23.75 -21.81
CA THR A 223 11.06 -24.57 -21.91
C THR A 223 10.66 -25.02 -20.51
N VAL A 224 9.41 -24.70 -20.11
CA VAL A 224 8.86 -25.17 -18.84
C VAL A 224 8.37 -26.63 -18.97
N SER A 225 8.59 -27.45 -17.94
CA SER A 225 8.23 -28.87 -17.96
C SER A 225 6.71 -29.07 -17.92
N GLY A 226 6.23 -30.10 -18.65
CA GLY A 226 4.85 -30.53 -18.56
C GLY A 226 4.51 -31.19 -17.22
N ALA A 227 3.22 -31.20 -16.88
CA ALA A 227 2.73 -31.83 -15.66
C ALA A 227 1.26 -32.24 -15.78
N THR A 228 0.78 -33.03 -14.81
CA THR A 228 -0.64 -33.26 -14.56
C THR A 228 -1.11 -32.32 -13.44
N VAL A 229 -2.23 -31.67 -13.65
CA VAL A 229 -2.84 -30.77 -12.66
C VAL A 229 -3.31 -31.58 -11.45
N SER A 230 -2.70 -31.31 -10.30
CA SER A 230 -2.96 -32.07 -9.07
C SER A 230 -2.57 -31.26 -7.82
N LEU A 231 -3.28 -31.48 -6.72
CA LEU A 231 -2.85 -30.98 -5.42
C LEU A 231 -1.55 -31.64 -4.93
N THR A 232 -1.18 -32.81 -5.49
CA THR A 232 0.10 -33.45 -5.19
C THR A 232 1.30 -32.61 -5.62
N ASN A 233 1.15 -31.71 -6.61
CA ASN A 233 2.17 -30.72 -6.97
C ASN A 233 2.55 -29.80 -5.81
N ILE A 234 1.70 -29.69 -4.79
CA ILE A 234 1.92 -28.90 -3.58
C ILE A 234 2.38 -29.77 -2.41
N THR A 235 1.78 -30.97 -2.26
CA THR A 235 1.94 -31.79 -1.06
C THR A 235 3.05 -32.85 -1.18
N ASP A 236 3.32 -33.34 -2.38
CA ASP A 236 4.32 -34.42 -2.57
C ASP A 236 5.74 -33.89 -2.37
N GLY A 237 6.44 -34.48 -1.40
CA GLY A 237 7.77 -34.05 -1.01
C GLY A 237 7.80 -32.66 -0.43
N PHE A 238 6.72 -32.21 0.22
CA PHE A 238 6.66 -30.90 0.89
C PHE A 238 7.82 -30.72 1.87
N GLN A 239 8.53 -29.62 1.71
CA GLN A 239 9.55 -29.15 2.63
C GLN A 239 9.29 -27.67 2.94
N LEU A 240 9.53 -27.27 4.19
CA LEU A 240 9.32 -25.88 4.61
C LEU A 240 10.30 -24.92 3.93
N ALA A 241 11.52 -25.38 3.67
CA ALA A 241 12.57 -24.60 3.01
C ALA A 241 13.29 -25.46 1.95
N PRO A 242 12.61 -25.80 0.82
CA PRO A 242 13.18 -26.72 -0.19
C PRO A 242 14.46 -26.17 -0.84
N ASN A 243 14.59 -24.84 -0.93
CA ASN A 243 15.77 -24.14 -1.45
C ASN A 243 16.64 -23.54 -0.33
N GLY A 244 16.49 -24.04 0.92
CA GLY A 244 17.23 -23.58 2.08
C GLY A 244 16.57 -22.42 2.83
N TRP A 245 16.92 -22.29 4.12
CA TRP A 245 16.33 -21.30 5.01
C TRP A 245 16.59 -19.86 4.60
N MET A 246 17.71 -19.57 3.97
CA MET A 246 18.05 -18.25 3.45
C MET A 246 16.99 -17.79 2.43
N ASN A 247 16.70 -18.62 1.43
CA ASN A 247 15.68 -18.32 0.40
C ASN A 247 14.27 -18.25 0.99
N PHE A 248 13.96 -19.07 1.99
CA PHE A 248 12.71 -19.00 2.72
C PHE A 248 12.52 -17.61 3.35
N PHE A 249 13.50 -17.10 4.09
CA PHE A 249 13.42 -15.78 4.69
C PHE A 249 13.46 -14.64 3.67
N MET A 250 14.21 -14.74 2.59
CA MET A 250 14.25 -13.75 1.51
C MET A 250 12.90 -13.56 0.84
N SER A 251 12.03 -14.58 0.83
CA SER A 251 10.69 -14.47 0.25
C SER A 251 9.75 -13.52 1.02
N PHE A 252 10.00 -13.31 2.32
CA PHE A 252 9.15 -12.45 3.17
C PHE A 252 9.07 -11.03 2.65
N GLN A 253 10.14 -10.48 2.07
CA GLN A 253 10.16 -9.11 1.55
C GLN A 253 9.14 -8.92 0.41
N MET A 254 9.14 -9.82 -0.57
CA MET A 254 8.22 -9.71 -1.72
C MET A 254 6.77 -10.01 -1.32
N VAL A 255 6.56 -10.96 -0.41
CA VAL A 255 5.23 -11.23 0.15
C VAL A 255 4.74 -10.05 0.98
N PHE A 256 5.61 -9.43 1.78
CA PHE A 256 5.29 -8.21 2.51
C PHE A 256 4.90 -7.07 1.55
N PHE A 257 5.65 -6.88 0.46
CA PHE A 257 5.31 -5.91 -0.58
C PHE A 257 3.93 -6.18 -1.19
N ALA A 258 3.54 -7.45 -1.40
CA ALA A 258 2.22 -7.80 -1.92
C ALA A 258 1.06 -7.40 -1.00
N TYR A 259 1.31 -7.24 0.30
CA TYR A 259 0.34 -6.75 1.29
C TYR A 259 0.48 -5.27 1.62
N GLN A 260 1.52 -4.61 1.11
CA GLN A 260 1.76 -3.19 1.37
C GLN A 260 0.58 -2.34 0.90
N LEU A 261 0.35 -1.22 1.59
CA LEU A 261 -0.77 -0.31 1.36
C LEU A 261 -2.16 -0.88 1.73
N ILE A 262 -2.22 -1.96 2.50
CA ILE A 262 -3.48 -2.47 3.04
C ILE A 262 -4.21 -1.42 3.90
N GLU A 263 -3.47 -0.48 4.49
CA GLU A 263 -3.98 0.65 5.28
C GLU A 263 -4.79 1.65 4.46
N PHE A 264 -4.74 1.62 3.12
CA PHE A 264 -5.64 2.39 2.26
C PHE A 264 -7.11 2.16 2.59
N VAL A 265 -7.45 0.94 3.03
CA VAL A 265 -8.80 0.62 3.52
C VAL A 265 -9.21 1.58 4.65
N GLY A 266 -8.32 1.81 5.62
CA GLY A 266 -8.57 2.73 6.73
C GLY A 266 -8.77 4.17 6.26
N VAL A 267 -7.87 4.65 5.39
CA VAL A 267 -7.94 6.01 4.84
C VAL A 267 -9.23 6.21 4.04
N THR A 268 -9.60 5.25 3.19
CA THR A 268 -10.80 5.34 2.35
C THR A 268 -12.09 5.32 3.18
N VAL A 269 -12.12 4.54 4.27
CA VAL A 269 -13.27 4.48 5.18
C VAL A 269 -13.46 5.80 5.93
N SER A 270 -12.40 6.55 6.26
CA SER A 270 -12.53 7.86 6.91
C SER A 270 -13.25 8.89 6.04
N GLU A 271 -13.31 8.68 4.72
CA GLU A 271 -14.05 9.53 3.76
C GLU A 271 -15.53 9.14 3.61
N THR A 272 -16.01 8.12 4.34
CA THR A 272 -17.42 7.67 4.32
C THR A 272 -18.31 8.49 5.28
N GLN A 273 -19.62 8.40 5.08
CA GLN A 273 -20.58 9.11 5.96
C GLN A 273 -20.64 8.53 7.37
N ASN A 274 -20.45 7.19 7.53
CA ASN A 274 -20.52 6.48 8.81
C ASN A 274 -19.25 5.64 9.09
N PRO A 275 -18.08 6.25 9.36
CA PRO A 275 -16.83 5.53 9.51
C PRO A 275 -16.85 4.45 10.59
N ARG A 276 -17.49 4.69 11.73
CA ARG A 276 -17.59 3.75 12.86
C ARG A 276 -18.35 2.46 12.54
N GLU A 277 -19.28 2.49 11.59
CA GLU A 277 -20.02 1.29 11.16
C GLU A 277 -19.27 0.53 10.07
N VAL A 278 -18.62 1.26 9.15
CA VAL A 278 -17.97 0.70 7.97
C VAL A 278 -16.60 0.10 8.32
N LEU A 279 -15.83 0.77 9.18
CA LEU A 279 -14.45 0.40 9.49
C LEU A 279 -14.31 -1.01 10.10
N PRO A 280 -15.11 -1.42 11.13
CA PRO A 280 -15.03 -2.77 11.69
C PRO A 280 -15.33 -3.85 10.64
N LYS A 281 -16.31 -3.62 9.78
CA LYS A 281 -16.67 -4.55 8.71
C LYS A 281 -15.54 -4.68 7.70
N ALA A 282 -15.02 -3.55 7.22
CA ALA A 282 -13.93 -3.52 6.25
C ALA A 282 -12.67 -4.23 6.76
N VAL A 283 -12.27 -4.00 8.01
CA VAL A 283 -11.11 -4.66 8.62
C VAL A 283 -11.35 -6.17 8.80
N ASN A 284 -12.53 -6.59 9.27
CA ASN A 284 -12.82 -8.02 9.46
C ASN A 284 -12.92 -8.79 8.13
N GLU A 285 -13.41 -8.16 7.07
CA GLU A 285 -13.48 -8.76 5.74
C GLU A 285 -12.09 -8.97 5.10
N LEU A 286 -11.04 -8.29 5.56
CA LEU A 286 -9.68 -8.47 5.05
C LEU A 286 -9.20 -9.93 5.16
N ILE A 287 -9.55 -10.66 6.24
CA ILE A 287 -9.17 -12.08 6.40
C ILE A 287 -9.70 -12.90 5.23
N MET A 288 -10.99 -12.75 4.90
CA MET A 288 -11.59 -13.51 3.79
C MET A 288 -10.96 -13.13 2.44
N ARG A 289 -10.62 -11.85 2.25
CA ARG A 289 -9.92 -11.38 1.05
C ARG A 289 -8.55 -12.02 0.93
N ILE A 290 -7.76 -12.02 2.01
CA ILE A 290 -6.46 -12.67 2.08
C ILE A 290 -6.57 -14.15 1.73
N LEU A 291 -7.49 -14.88 2.36
CA LEU A 291 -7.65 -16.31 2.14
C LEU A 291 -8.08 -16.63 0.70
N ILE A 292 -9.03 -15.90 0.14
CA ILE A 292 -9.55 -16.19 -1.21
C ILE A 292 -8.58 -15.71 -2.28
N PHE A 293 -8.18 -14.42 -2.24
CA PHE A 293 -7.47 -13.81 -3.37
C PHE A 293 -5.98 -14.09 -3.37
N TYR A 294 -5.34 -14.27 -2.21
CA TYR A 294 -3.92 -14.57 -2.15
C TYR A 294 -3.69 -16.08 -2.00
N VAL A 295 -4.17 -16.69 -0.93
CA VAL A 295 -3.94 -18.11 -0.66
C VAL A 295 -4.64 -19.00 -1.67
N GLY A 296 -5.91 -18.71 -2.00
CA GLY A 296 -6.66 -19.44 -3.01
C GLY A 296 -6.02 -19.37 -4.40
N ALA A 297 -5.56 -18.19 -4.82
CA ALA A 297 -4.84 -18.03 -6.09
C ALA A 297 -3.52 -18.81 -6.10
N LEU A 298 -2.72 -18.78 -5.03
CA LEU A 298 -1.46 -19.52 -4.95
C LEU A 298 -1.66 -21.04 -4.98
N ILE A 299 -2.69 -21.55 -4.28
CA ILE A 299 -3.07 -22.97 -4.34
C ILE A 299 -3.44 -23.34 -5.78
N ALA A 300 -4.28 -22.53 -6.44
CA ALA A 300 -4.69 -22.74 -7.81
C ALA A 300 -3.49 -22.74 -8.78
N ILE A 301 -2.60 -21.77 -8.66
CA ILE A 301 -1.38 -21.66 -9.47
C ILE A 301 -0.51 -22.90 -9.31
N MET A 302 -0.17 -23.28 -8.07
CA MET A 302 0.75 -24.38 -7.82
C MET A 302 0.14 -25.76 -8.03
N ALA A 303 -1.18 -25.90 -7.97
CA ALA A 303 -1.85 -27.13 -8.39
C ALA A 303 -1.70 -27.36 -9.91
N ILE A 304 -1.67 -26.29 -10.71
CA ILE A 304 -1.50 -26.34 -12.17
C ILE A 304 -0.03 -26.38 -12.54
N VAL A 305 0.76 -25.43 -12.02
CA VAL A 305 2.16 -25.23 -12.40
C VAL A 305 3.07 -25.75 -11.29
N PRO A 306 3.87 -26.81 -11.53
CA PRO A 306 4.87 -27.25 -10.56
C PRO A 306 5.79 -26.10 -10.19
N TRP A 307 6.02 -25.91 -8.89
CA TRP A 307 6.77 -24.77 -8.38
C TRP A 307 8.20 -24.66 -8.95
N ARG A 308 8.79 -25.76 -9.39
CA ARG A 308 10.12 -25.81 -10.02
C ARG A 308 10.19 -25.16 -11.41
N ASN A 309 9.03 -24.89 -12.02
CA ASN A 309 8.93 -24.16 -13.28
C ASN A 309 9.08 -22.63 -13.09
N PHE A 310 9.09 -22.16 -11.86
CA PHE A 310 9.37 -20.74 -11.54
C PHE A 310 10.86 -20.59 -11.30
N HIS A 311 11.54 -19.88 -12.18
CA HIS A 311 12.96 -19.57 -12.12
C HIS A 311 13.22 -18.14 -12.58
N GLU A 312 14.39 -17.63 -12.24
CA GLU A 312 14.84 -16.31 -12.66
C GLU A 312 15.26 -16.33 -14.12
N ASN A 313 14.80 -15.36 -14.88
CA ASN A 313 15.20 -15.15 -16.27
C ASN A 313 16.58 -14.49 -16.36
N SER A 314 17.17 -14.50 -17.55
CA SER A 314 18.48 -13.89 -17.84
C SER A 314 18.55 -12.38 -17.58
N ASP A 315 17.39 -11.71 -17.59
CA ASP A 315 17.25 -10.27 -17.29
C ASP A 315 16.96 -9.99 -15.80
N GLY A 316 16.98 -11.00 -14.92
CA GLY A 316 16.64 -10.88 -13.50
C GLY A 316 15.14 -10.77 -13.19
N SER A 317 14.29 -10.95 -14.19
CA SER A 317 12.83 -10.97 -14.02
C SER A 317 12.32 -12.39 -13.73
N PHE A 318 11.04 -12.48 -13.35
CA PHE A 318 10.33 -13.73 -13.15
C PHE A 318 9.04 -13.73 -13.97
N GLY A 319 8.71 -14.88 -14.57
CA GLY A 319 7.45 -15.04 -15.29
C GLY A 319 6.25 -14.85 -14.37
N SER A 320 5.17 -14.29 -14.93
CA SER A 320 3.91 -14.14 -14.20
C SER A 320 3.22 -15.49 -14.02
N PRO A 321 2.97 -15.93 -12.78
CA PRO A 321 2.26 -17.19 -12.53
C PRO A 321 0.88 -17.24 -13.16
N PHE A 322 0.21 -16.11 -13.24
CA PHE A 322 -1.15 -16.02 -13.81
C PHE A 322 -1.15 -16.28 -15.31
N ILE A 323 -0.16 -15.77 -16.03
CA ILE A 323 -0.01 -16.02 -17.48
C ILE A 323 0.31 -17.48 -17.74
N MET A 324 1.23 -18.07 -16.94
CA MET A 324 1.63 -19.47 -17.05
C MET A 324 0.42 -20.41 -16.93
N VAL A 325 -0.48 -20.17 -15.98
CA VAL A 325 -1.68 -21.00 -15.77
C VAL A 325 -2.53 -21.10 -17.03
N PHE A 326 -2.85 -19.98 -17.68
CA PHE A 326 -3.73 -19.97 -18.85
C PHE A 326 -3.03 -20.51 -20.11
N LYS A 327 -1.71 -20.31 -20.22
CA LYS A 327 -0.91 -20.95 -21.28
C LYS A 327 -0.93 -22.48 -21.15
N TYR A 328 -0.73 -23.00 -19.93
CA TYR A 328 -0.81 -24.45 -19.69
C TYR A 328 -2.23 -25.01 -19.90
N ALA A 329 -3.26 -24.21 -19.64
CA ALA A 329 -4.63 -24.60 -19.94
C ALA A 329 -4.92 -24.71 -21.46
N GLY A 330 -3.96 -24.35 -22.32
CA GLY A 330 -4.15 -24.31 -23.78
C GLY A 330 -5.07 -23.18 -24.24
N LEU A 331 -5.23 -22.14 -23.39
CA LEU A 331 -6.10 -21.01 -23.63
C LEU A 331 -5.27 -19.77 -24.03
N ASP A 332 -4.63 -19.80 -25.21
CA ASP A 332 -3.77 -18.71 -25.66
C ASP A 332 -4.47 -17.34 -25.72
N TRP A 333 -5.73 -17.32 -26.15
CA TRP A 333 -6.55 -16.12 -26.12
C TRP A 333 -6.77 -15.59 -24.68
N ALA A 334 -6.92 -16.52 -23.70
CA ALA A 334 -7.09 -16.13 -22.30
C ALA A 334 -5.77 -15.62 -21.71
N ALA A 335 -4.62 -16.16 -22.12
CA ALA A 335 -3.33 -15.62 -21.73
C ALA A 335 -3.15 -14.16 -22.22
N ALA A 336 -3.55 -13.85 -23.45
CA ALA A 336 -3.56 -12.47 -23.95
C ALA A 336 -4.50 -11.58 -23.14
N LEU A 337 -5.69 -12.08 -22.76
CA LEU A 337 -6.60 -11.36 -21.87
C LEU A 337 -5.99 -11.13 -20.48
N VAL A 338 -5.24 -12.09 -19.94
CA VAL A 338 -4.53 -11.95 -18.67
C VAL A 338 -3.51 -10.82 -18.72
N PHE A 339 -2.71 -10.71 -19.80
CA PHE A 339 -1.82 -9.58 -19.98
C PHE A 339 -2.54 -8.25 -19.89
N PHE A 340 -3.66 -8.11 -20.61
CA PHE A 340 -4.48 -6.90 -20.56
C PHE A 340 -4.97 -6.60 -19.14
N VAL A 341 -5.49 -7.63 -18.42
CA VAL A 341 -5.98 -7.47 -17.05
C VAL A 341 -4.86 -7.07 -16.09
N VAL A 342 -3.68 -7.67 -16.21
CA VAL A 342 -2.56 -7.34 -15.32
C VAL A 342 -2.00 -5.95 -15.61
N ILE A 343 -1.92 -5.53 -16.87
CA ILE A 343 -1.55 -4.16 -17.24
C ILE A 343 -2.55 -3.16 -16.66
N THR A 344 -3.85 -3.41 -16.81
CA THR A 344 -4.89 -2.53 -16.24
C THR A 344 -4.89 -2.56 -14.70
N ALA A 345 -4.54 -3.70 -14.09
CA ALA A 345 -4.41 -3.83 -12.64
C ALA A 345 -3.26 -2.98 -12.10
N ALA A 346 -2.09 -3.04 -12.73
CA ALA A 346 -0.94 -2.23 -12.37
C ALA A 346 -1.20 -0.73 -12.63
N ALA A 347 -1.82 -0.40 -13.77
CA ALA A 347 -2.20 0.99 -14.09
C ALA A 347 -3.21 1.56 -13.08
N SER A 348 -4.18 0.77 -12.62
CA SER A 348 -5.13 1.13 -11.56
C SER A 348 -4.42 1.38 -10.24
N ALA A 349 -3.51 0.48 -9.81
CA ALA A 349 -2.72 0.69 -8.61
C ALA A 349 -1.92 2.00 -8.68
N LEU A 350 -1.24 2.24 -9.80
CA LEU A 350 -0.52 3.49 -10.05
C LEU A 350 -1.44 4.71 -9.99
N ASN A 351 -2.64 4.63 -10.58
CA ASN A 351 -3.63 5.70 -10.55
C ASN A 351 -4.03 6.07 -9.09
N SER A 352 -4.29 5.06 -8.27
CA SER A 352 -4.59 5.23 -6.84
C SER A 352 -3.41 5.81 -6.05
N LEU A 353 -2.18 5.44 -6.42
CA LEU A 353 -0.96 5.95 -5.79
C LEU A 353 -0.72 7.42 -6.13
N ILE A 354 -0.89 7.84 -7.39
CA ILE A 354 -0.78 9.25 -7.81
C ILE A 354 -1.82 10.10 -7.07
N TYR A 355 -3.07 9.62 -7.01
CA TYR A 355 -4.15 10.26 -6.27
C TYR A 355 -3.80 10.48 -4.79
N SER A 356 -3.37 9.41 -4.14
CA SER A 356 -3.05 9.44 -2.71
C SER A 356 -1.80 10.22 -2.40
N ALA A 357 -0.75 10.12 -3.22
CA ALA A 357 0.49 10.88 -3.07
C ALA A 357 0.23 12.39 -3.20
N GLY A 358 -0.61 12.79 -4.16
CA GLY A 358 -1.00 14.19 -4.33
C GLY A 358 -1.76 14.73 -3.12
N ARG A 359 -2.75 13.98 -2.59
CA ARG A 359 -3.50 14.39 -1.40
C ARG A 359 -2.64 14.40 -0.15
N HIS A 360 -1.76 13.42 0.01
CA HIS A 360 -0.87 13.36 1.16
C HIS A 360 0.15 14.51 1.16
N LEU A 361 0.73 14.82 -0.02
CA LEU A 361 1.61 15.97 -0.16
C LEU A 361 0.88 17.29 0.10
N TYR A 362 -0.38 17.42 -0.33
CA TYR A 362 -1.22 18.57 -0.01
C TYR A 362 -1.39 18.74 1.51
N GLN A 363 -1.69 17.66 2.25
CA GLN A 363 -1.80 17.71 3.71
C GLN A 363 -0.48 18.14 4.38
N LEU A 364 0.66 17.53 3.97
CA LEU A 364 1.98 17.91 4.47
C LEU A 364 2.32 19.38 4.18
N ALA A 365 1.86 19.88 3.05
CA ALA A 365 2.04 21.27 2.66
C ALA A 365 1.17 22.23 3.48
N SER A 366 -0.07 21.84 3.77
CA SER A 366 -1.00 22.63 4.59
C SER A 366 -0.53 22.77 6.03
N ASP A 367 0.16 21.76 6.55
CA ASP A 367 0.72 21.77 7.91
C ASP A 367 2.08 22.49 7.99
N SER A 368 2.60 23.01 6.86
CA SER A 368 3.93 23.63 6.80
C SER A 368 3.86 25.15 6.79
N GLU A 369 4.70 25.80 7.58
CA GLU A 369 4.86 27.25 7.60
C GLU A 369 5.71 27.79 6.42
N SER A 370 6.28 26.91 5.59
CA SER A 370 7.15 27.30 4.47
C SER A 370 6.35 27.92 3.32
N PRO A 371 6.72 29.12 2.83
CA PRO A 371 6.06 29.75 1.67
C PRO A 371 6.12 28.91 0.38
N ALA A 372 7.16 28.09 0.23
CA ALA A 372 7.27 27.18 -0.92
C ALA A 372 6.23 26.05 -0.84
N MET A 373 5.98 25.54 0.37
CA MET A 373 4.97 24.52 0.60
C MET A 373 3.55 25.07 0.49
N ALA A 374 3.30 26.31 0.87
CA ALA A 374 1.99 26.96 0.76
C ALA A 374 1.41 26.88 -0.67
N ARG A 375 2.27 26.92 -1.71
CA ARG A 375 1.84 26.77 -3.11
C ARG A 375 1.33 25.37 -3.44
N LEU A 376 1.76 24.33 -2.71
CA LEU A 376 1.31 22.94 -2.88
C LEU A 376 0.01 22.69 -2.10
N ALA A 377 -0.31 23.54 -1.14
CA ALA A 377 -1.56 23.55 -0.38
C ALA A 377 -2.72 24.26 -1.10
N GLU A 378 -2.59 24.59 -2.38
CA GLU A 378 -3.65 25.20 -3.16
C GLU A 378 -4.52 24.14 -3.85
N VAL A 379 -5.83 24.34 -3.83
CA VAL A 379 -6.84 23.51 -4.50
C VAL A 379 -7.22 24.18 -5.82
N SER A 380 -7.29 23.42 -6.90
CA SER A 380 -7.70 23.91 -8.23
C SER A 380 -9.22 24.11 -8.32
N ASP A 381 -9.69 24.75 -9.41
CA ASP A 381 -11.12 24.94 -9.71
C ASP A 381 -11.88 23.60 -9.80
N HIS A 382 -11.19 22.51 -10.12
CA HIS A 382 -11.71 21.14 -10.12
C HIS A 382 -11.72 20.48 -8.74
N LYS A 383 -11.47 21.23 -7.67
CA LYS A 383 -11.42 20.78 -6.27
C LYS A 383 -10.42 19.63 -6.01
N VAL A 384 -9.32 19.62 -6.77
CA VAL A 384 -8.20 18.68 -6.60
C VAL A 384 -6.89 19.44 -6.32
N PRO A 385 -5.96 18.89 -5.53
CA PRO A 385 -4.67 19.50 -5.24
C PRO A 385 -3.71 19.35 -6.43
N ALA A 386 -4.00 20.04 -7.55
CA ALA A 386 -3.36 19.81 -8.83
C ALA A 386 -1.82 19.94 -8.78
N LYS A 387 -1.28 20.95 -8.07
CA LYS A 387 0.17 21.14 -7.95
C LYS A 387 0.85 19.99 -7.20
N ALA A 388 0.24 19.51 -6.13
CA ALA A 388 0.77 18.37 -5.37
C ALA A 388 0.70 17.06 -6.17
N ILE A 389 -0.37 16.84 -6.96
CA ILE A 389 -0.50 15.71 -7.87
C ILE A 389 0.60 15.73 -8.94
N VAL A 390 0.82 16.89 -9.58
CA VAL A 390 1.86 17.03 -10.62
C VAL A 390 3.26 16.81 -10.03
N VAL A 391 3.56 17.37 -8.86
CA VAL A 391 4.86 17.16 -8.20
C VAL A 391 5.05 15.67 -7.87
N SER A 392 4.04 14.99 -7.33
CA SER A 392 4.10 13.56 -7.05
C SER A 392 4.30 12.73 -8.32
N GLY A 393 3.60 13.05 -9.42
CA GLY A 393 3.79 12.44 -10.73
C GLY A 393 5.21 12.66 -11.28
N CYS A 394 5.74 13.88 -11.15
CA CYS A 394 7.12 14.20 -11.55
C CYS A 394 8.16 13.39 -10.74
N MET A 395 7.90 13.09 -9.48
CA MET A 395 8.80 12.22 -8.70
C MET A 395 8.78 10.77 -9.21
N ILE A 396 7.64 10.27 -9.66
CA ILE A 396 7.54 8.94 -10.27
C ILE A 396 8.29 8.85 -11.62
N LEU A 397 8.49 9.98 -12.32
CA LEU A 397 9.31 10.04 -13.56
C LEU A 397 10.76 9.57 -13.39
N PHE A 398 11.28 9.47 -12.16
CA PHE A 398 12.58 8.85 -11.94
C PHE A 398 12.60 7.36 -12.33
N SER A 399 11.44 6.66 -12.33
CA SER A 399 11.37 5.26 -12.76
C SER A 399 11.81 5.05 -14.21
N PRO A 400 11.20 5.71 -15.24
CA PRO A 400 11.66 5.56 -16.62
C PRO A 400 13.12 5.98 -16.83
N ILE A 401 13.63 6.96 -16.06
CA ILE A 401 15.04 7.37 -16.14
C ILE A 401 15.95 6.24 -15.66
N ILE A 402 15.62 5.62 -14.53
CA ILE A 402 16.40 4.51 -13.98
C ILE A 402 16.30 3.27 -14.87
N ASN A 403 15.11 2.97 -15.39
CA ASN A 403 14.90 1.86 -16.34
C ASN A 403 15.64 2.05 -17.69
N ALA A 404 15.97 3.29 -18.05
CA ALA A 404 16.75 3.59 -19.25
C ALA A 404 18.27 3.38 -19.07
N ILE A 405 18.76 3.20 -17.83
CA ILE A 405 20.18 3.01 -17.56
C ILE A 405 20.57 1.55 -17.84
N PRO A 406 21.47 1.29 -18.81
CA PRO A 406 21.95 -0.06 -19.10
C PRO A 406 22.62 -0.68 -17.86
N GLY A 407 22.29 -1.93 -17.56
CA GLY A 407 22.86 -2.68 -16.44
C GLY A 407 22.09 -2.61 -15.12
N ILE A 408 21.02 -1.80 -15.04
CA ILE A 408 20.06 -1.90 -13.93
C ILE A 408 18.99 -2.93 -14.33
N SER A 409 19.27 -4.20 -14.03
CA SER A 409 18.27 -5.28 -14.07
C SER A 409 17.46 -5.29 -12.78
N GLY A 410 16.19 -5.71 -12.86
CA GLY A 410 15.37 -5.89 -11.67
C GLY A 410 14.87 -4.60 -11.01
N ALA A 411 14.67 -3.51 -11.78
CA ALA A 411 14.15 -2.24 -11.25
C ALA A 411 12.84 -2.40 -10.46
N PHE A 412 11.97 -3.34 -10.84
CA PHE A 412 10.78 -3.71 -10.07
C PHE A 412 11.16 -4.14 -8.64
N VAL A 413 12.13 -5.03 -8.49
CA VAL A 413 12.59 -5.50 -7.17
C VAL A 413 13.28 -4.39 -6.39
N LEU A 414 14.06 -3.54 -7.06
CA LEU A 414 14.70 -2.37 -6.45
C LEU A 414 13.69 -1.42 -5.83
N PHE A 415 12.68 -0.98 -6.58
CA PHE A 415 11.68 -0.05 -6.07
C PHE A 415 10.76 -0.69 -5.02
N ALA A 416 10.34 -1.95 -5.22
CA ALA A 416 9.54 -2.70 -4.25
C ALA A 416 10.27 -2.88 -2.92
N SER A 417 11.58 -3.20 -2.96
CA SER A 417 12.38 -3.34 -1.74
C SER A 417 12.64 -2.01 -1.05
N ALA A 418 12.86 -0.94 -1.82
CA ALA A 418 13.02 0.41 -1.26
C ALA A 418 11.74 0.90 -0.58
N ALA A 419 10.57 0.69 -1.21
CA ALA A 419 9.27 1.01 -0.61
C ALA A 419 9.05 0.21 0.67
N SER A 420 9.34 -1.11 0.64
CA SER A 420 9.24 -1.98 1.82
C SER A 420 10.19 -1.54 2.96
N ALA A 421 11.42 -1.17 2.64
CA ALA A 421 12.41 -0.76 3.63
C ALA A 421 11.97 0.48 4.43
N VAL A 422 11.31 1.46 3.78
CA VAL A 422 10.91 2.69 4.46
C VAL A 422 9.51 2.57 5.10
N VAL A 423 8.57 1.79 4.53
CA VAL A 423 7.23 1.63 5.12
C VAL A 423 7.26 0.85 6.43
N ILE A 424 8.20 -0.09 6.58
CA ILE A 424 8.36 -0.87 7.81
C ILE A 424 8.54 0.05 9.02
N PHE A 425 9.28 1.16 8.90
CA PHE A 425 9.42 2.12 9.99
C PHE A 425 8.08 2.73 10.39
N ILE A 426 7.22 3.05 9.42
CA ILE A 426 5.88 3.60 9.68
C ILE A 426 5.01 2.57 10.40
N TYR A 427 5.04 1.30 9.97
CA TYR A 427 4.24 0.26 10.59
C TYR A 427 4.70 -0.04 12.02
N VAL A 428 6.01 -0.04 12.27
CA VAL A 428 6.56 -0.12 13.65
C VAL A 428 6.08 1.06 14.49
N LEU A 429 6.19 2.30 13.99
CA LEU A 429 5.71 3.49 14.70
C LEU A 429 4.19 3.44 14.94
N THR A 430 3.42 2.90 14.00
CA THR A 430 1.97 2.74 14.14
C THR A 430 1.63 1.76 15.27
N MET A 431 2.31 0.62 15.35
CA MET A 431 2.11 -0.35 16.45
C MET A 431 2.52 0.24 17.81
N LEU A 432 3.62 1.00 17.84
CA LEU A 432 4.04 1.70 19.06
C LEU A 432 3.05 2.82 19.47
N ALA A 433 2.48 3.54 18.49
CA ALA A 433 1.42 4.52 18.74
C ALA A 433 0.15 3.86 19.29
N HIS A 434 -0.24 2.71 18.72
CA HIS A 434 -1.36 1.91 19.22
C HIS A 434 -1.12 1.42 20.67
N HIS A 435 0.08 0.94 20.95
CA HIS A 435 0.46 0.53 22.30
C HIS A 435 0.30 1.67 23.32
N ARG A 436 0.69 2.91 22.97
CA ARG A 436 0.50 4.10 23.80
C ARG A 436 -0.96 4.57 23.87
N TYR A 437 -1.69 4.50 22.76
CA TYR A 437 -3.12 4.78 22.73
C TYR A 437 -3.88 3.91 23.75
N ARG A 438 -3.59 2.62 23.78
CA ARG A 438 -4.24 1.65 24.72
C ARG A 438 -3.97 1.96 26.19
N GLN A 439 -2.91 2.71 26.50
CA GLN A 439 -2.56 3.14 27.86
C GLN A 439 -3.04 4.56 28.18
N SER A 440 -3.65 5.25 27.19
CA SER A 440 -4.12 6.62 27.33
C SER A 440 -5.57 6.69 27.81
N SER A 441 -5.99 7.89 28.25
CA SER A 441 -7.38 8.21 28.56
C SER A 441 -8.31 8.24 27.34
N ASP A 442 -7.76 8.25 26.13
CA ASP A 442 -8.51 8.32 24.88
C ASP A 442 -9.06 6.95 24.45
N PHE A 443 -8.61 5.88 25.12
CA PHE A 443 -9.04 4.52 24.80
C PHE A 443 -10.54 4.32 25.04
N LEU A 444 -11.23 3.74 24.05
CA LEU A 444 -12.66 3.41 24.10
C LEU A 444 -12.86 1.91 24.29
N PRO A 445 -13.13 1.43 25.54
CA PRO A 445 -13.22 -0.01 25.82
C PRO A 445 -14.41 -0.70 25.15
N ASP A 446 -15.52 0.00 24.95
CA ASP A 446 -16.74 -0.53 24.32
C ASP A 446 -16.74 -0.37 22.77
N GLY A 447 -15.61 0.03 22.20
CA GLY A 447 -15.48 0.25 20.77
C GLY A 447 -14.97 -0.96 19.99
N PHE A 448 -14.41 -0.70 18.82
CA PHE A 448 -13.73 -1.70 17.99
C PHE A 448 -12.33 -1.92 18.54
N VAL A 449 -12.11 -2.98 19.33
CA VAL A 449 -10.88 -3.21 20.07
C VAL A 449 -10.09 -4.43 19.57
N MET A 450 -8.76 -4.37 19.64
CA MET A 450 -7.87 -5.47 19.33
C MET A 450 -7.68 -6.34 20.61
N PRO A 451 -8.05 -7.63 20.59
CA PRO A 451 -7.84 -8.50 21.73
C PRO A 451 -6.35 -8.74 21.97
N ALA A 452 -5.94 -9.02 23.22
CA ALA A 452 -4.56 -9.36 23.61
C ALA A 452 -3.48 -8.41 23.02
N TRP A 453 -3.79 -7.12 22.92
CA TRP A 453 -2.94 -6.09 22.30
C TRP A 453 -1.52 -6.04 22.89
N GLN A 454 -1.36 -6.32 24.19
CA GLN A 454 -0.05 -6.34 24.87
C GLN A 454 0.93 -7.33 24.21
N VAL A 455 0.41 -8.42 23.63
CA VAL A 455 1.20 -9.45 22.96
C VAL A 455 1.26 -9.19 21.48
N PHE A 456 0.12 -8.89 20.85
CA PHE A 456 0.03 -8.75 19.38
C PHE A 456 0.75 -7.52 18.85
N ASP A 457 0.80 -6.41 19.60
CA ASP A 457 1.59 -5.24 19.20
C ASP A 457 3.08 -5.62 19.06
N TRP A 458 3.63 -6.33 20.04
CA TRP A 458 5.04 -6.72 20.03
C TRP A 458 5.34 -7.83 19.02
N ILE A 459 4.41 -8.76 18.79
CA ILE A 459 4.54 -9.76 17.72
C ILE A 459 4.64 -9.07 16.35
N ALA A 460 3.76 -8.10 16.11
CA ALA A 460 3.78 -7.34 14.86
C ALA A 460 5.08 -6.52 14.71
N VAL A 461 5.53 -5.82 15.75
CA VAL A 461 6.81 -5.09 15.75
C VAL A 461 7.97 -6.04 15.47
N ALA A 462 8.06 -7.17 16.18
CA ALA A 462 9.13 -8.16 15.98
C ALA A 462 9.13 -8.71 14.55
N PHE A 463 7.96 -8.97 13.99
CA PHE A 463 7.80 -9.43 12.62
C PHE A 463 8.26 -8.37 11.61
N PHE A 464 7.87 -7.10 11.75
CA PHE A 464 8.32 -6.03 10.87
C PHE A 464 9.83 -5.84 10.92
N VAL A 465 10.43 -5.94 12.11
CA VAL A 465 11.89 -5.93 12.26
C VAL A 465 12.51 -7.15 11.57
N LEU A 466 11.91 -8.35 11.71
CA LEU A 466 12.37 -9.55 11.01
C LEU A 466 12.36 -9.33 9.48
N VAL A 467 11.24 -8.83 8.92
CA VAL A 467 11.15 -8.53 7.47
C VAL A 467 12.22 -7.53 7.05
N TYR A 468 12.48 -6.50 7.87
CA TYR A 468 13.55 -5.55 7.59
C TYR A 468 14.93 -6.21 7.54
N VAL A 469 15.22 -7.10 8.49
CA VAL A 469 16.50 -7.85 8.54
C VAL A 469 16.63 -8.73 7.30
N THR A 470 15.55 -9.32 6.79
CA THR A 470 15.63 -10.15 5.58
C THR A 470 16.09 -9.39 4.34
N LEU A 471 15.93 -8.05 4.28
CA LEU A 471 16.44 -7.22 3.19
C LEU A 471 17.97 -7.22 3.09
N PHE A 472 18.69 -7.56 4.16
CA PHE A 472 20.15 -7.68 4.15
C PHE A 472 20.64 -9.02 3.62
N LEU A 473 19.74 -9.97 3.38
CA LEU A 473 20.11 -11.34 2.97
C LEU A 473 20.31 -11.46 1.45
N SER A 474 19.85 -10.50 0.65
CA SER A 474 19.94 -10.52 -0.82
C SER A 474 20.73 -9.32 -1.34
N THR A 475 21.57 -9.56 -2.34
CA THR A 475 22.29 -8.51 -3.08
C THR A 475 21.34 -7.51 -3.74
N ASP A 476 20.15 -7.94 -4.18
CA ASP A 476 19.15 -7.11 -4.86
C ASP A 476 18.48 -6.11 -3.90
N THR A 477 18.45 -6.42 -2.60
CA THR A 477 17.67 -5.65 -1.60
C THR A 477 18.53 -4.95 -0.55
N ILE A 478 19.81 -5.35 -0.38
CA ILE A 478 20.71 -4.77 0.63
C ILE A 478 20.91 -3.26 0.44
N GLY A 479 20.99 -2.79 -0.81
CA GLY A 479 21.10 -1.36 -1.10
C GLY A 479 19.88 -0.57 -0.59
N SER A 480 18.68 -1.12 -0.77
CA SER A 480 17.42 -0.55 -0.27
C SER A 480 17.37 -0.54 1.26
N ALA A 481 17.86 -1.61 1.92
CA ALA A 481 17.95 -1.68 3.37
C ALA A 481 18.90 -0.62 3.94
N ILE A 482 20.09 -0.48 3.37
CA ILE A 482 21.06 0.54 3.79
C ILE A 482 20.51 1.95 3.58
N ALA A 483 19.92 2.22 2.42
CA ALA A 483 19.29 3.52 2.13
C ALA A 483 18.16 3.83 3.12
N GLY A 484 17.32 2.85 3.48
CA GLY A 484 16.29 2.98 4.50
C GLY A 484 16.84 3.33 5.88
N LEU A 485 17.94 2.70 6.33
CA LEU A 485 18.61 3.05 7.59
C LEU A 485 19.19 4.46 7.56
N ILE A 486 19.85 4.85 6.47
CA ILE A 486 20.36 6.21 6.30
C ILE A 486 19.22 7.21 6.39
N TRP A 487 18.09 6.93 5.74
CA TRP A 487 16.89 7.76 5.82
C TRP A 487 16.35 7.87 7.25
N LEU A 488 16.22 6.76 7.96
CA LEU A 488 15.77 6.75 9.35
C LEU A 488 16.68 7.57 10.25
N VAL A 489 18.00 7.37 10.16
CA VAL A 489 18.98 8.05 11.02
C VAL A 489 19.09 9.54 10.66
N ALA A 490 19.25 9.86 9.38
CA ALA A 490 19.44 11.23 8.94
C ALA A 490 18.17 12.07 9.07
N PHE A 491 17.07 11.62 8.43
CA PHE A 491 15.83 12.40 8.42
C PHE A 491 15.03 12.23 9.72
N GLY A 492 14.97 11.01 10.28
CA GLY A 492 14.33 10.78 11.59
C GLY A 492 15.06 11.52 12.70
N GLY A 493 16.41 11.45 12.70
CA GLY A 493 17.23 12.23 13.63
C GLY A 493 17.01 13.73 13.49
N TYR A 494 16.97 14.26 12.27
CA TYR A 494 16.64 15.67 12.01
C TYR A 494 15.27 16.07 12.59
N CYS A 495 14.23 15.28 12.33
CA CYS A 495 12.88 15.56 12.81
C CYS A 495 12.80 15.61 14.35
N LEU A 496 13.47 14.67 15.02
CA LEU A 496 13.49 14.61 16.48
C LEU A 496 14.30 15.74 17.12
N LEU A 497 15.45 16.09 16.53
CA LEU A 497 16.27 17.20 17.01
C LEU A 497 15.53 18.53 16.83
N HIS A 498 14.90 18.73 15.68
CA HIS A 498 14.12 19.95 15.39
C HIS A 498 12.96 20.13 16.39
N GLU A 499 12.23 19.06 16.72
CA GLU A 499 11.18 19.10 17.75
C GLU A 499 11.75 19.51 19.12
N ARG A 500 12.91 18.96 19.50
CA ARG A 500 13.56 19.31 20.78
C ARG A 500 13.95 20.79 20.85
N PHE A 501 14.48 21.37 19.77
CA PHE A 501 14.83 22.78 19.73
C PHE A 501 13.59 23.66 19.81
N GLN A 502 12.53 23.38 19.03
CA GLN A 502 11.29 24.16 19.12
C GLN A 502 10.67 24.12 20.53
N ASN A 503 10.65 22.98 21.18
CA ASN A 503 10.13 22.84 22.55
C ASN A 503 10.99 23.57 23.58
N ARG A 504 12.29 23.73 23.35
CA ARG A 504 13.18 24.50 24.22
C ARG A 504 12.92 25.99 24.05
N ASP A 505 12.88 26.49 22.82
CA ASP A 505 12.65 27.92 22.52
C ASP A 505 11.27 28.36 23.06
N LEU A 506 10.24 27.51 22.97
CA LEU A 506 8.92 27.77 23.55
C LEU A 506 8.96 27.88 25.08
N LYS A 507 9.72 27.00 25.75
CA LYS A 507 9.90 27.08 27.23
C LYS A 507 10.64 28.32 27.67
N GLU A 508 11.67 28.72 26.93
CA GLU A 508 12.43 29.92 27.20
C GLU A 508 11.58 31.20 27.00
N ALA A 509 10.72 31.21 25.95
CA ALA A 509 9.77 32.29 25.70
C ALA A 509 8.65 32.42 26.76
N LEU A 510 8.23 31.29 27.37
CA LEU A 510 7.21 31.26 28.43
C LEU A 510 7.79 31.64 29.83
N GLN A 511 9.11 31.70 29.97
CA GLN A 511 9.80 32.09 31.20
C GLN A 511 10.22 33.56 31.23
N GLN A 512 10.12 34.26 30.09
CA GLN A 512 10.28 35.70 29.94
C GLN A 512 8.94 36.44 30.04
#